data_227b085086aad6d18bd73ad52666c1a5
#
_entry.id   227b085086aad6d18bd73ad52666c1a5
#
_cell.length_a   1.000
_cell.length_b   1.000
_cell.length_c   1.000
_cell.angle_alpha   90.00
_cell.angle_beta   90.00
_cell.angle_gamma   90.00
#
_symmetry.space_group_name_H-M   'P 1'
#
loop_
_entity.id
_entity.type
_entity.pdbx_description
1 polymer ?
#
loop_
_entity_poly.entity_id
_entity_poly.type
_entity_poly.pdbx_seq_one_letter_code
_entity_poly.pdbx_strand_id
1 'polypeptide(L)'
;MIKIKNLVKKYGENTVLKDVTLDVADKEIVALLGPSGAGKTTIINLLTGMIKPDGGEIQVDATPREVGLMLDVGGIYSHLNCLENLNLYARIYGLPTSRSMEVLESVGLADSAKKAASELSRGMNQRLSLARAIIYSPKLLILDEPTSALDPGTGKSICELLEKLREDGATIFLTTHNMDEALKLCDRVALLHEGEIVKQGEPVALCEEYNALRTVPDLESVFLQLTGVKL
;
A
#
# COMPACT_ATOMS: atom_id res chain seq x y z
N MET A 1 -10.13 7.49 9.26
CA MET A 1 -10.22 6.17 8.58
C MET A 1 -9.49 5.07 9.34
N ILE A 2 -8.20 5.21 9.64
CA ILE A 2 -7.43 4.24 10.46
C ILE A 2 -6.91 4.92 11.72
N LYS A 3 -6.96 4.23 12.88
CA LYS A 3 -6.32 4.65 14.12
C LYS A 3 -5.60 3.48 14.75
N ILE A 4 -4.33 3.63 14.98
CA ILE A 4 -3.45 2.67 15.67
C ILE A 4 -2.89 3.36 16.90
N LYS A 5 -3.02 2.75 18.09
CA LYS A 5 -2.52 3.29 19.35
C LYS A 5 -1.74 2.25 20.12
N ASN A 6 -0.49 2.57 20.43
CA ASN A 6 0.42 1.78 21.25
C ASN A 6 0.48 0.30 20.83
N LEU A 7 0.50 0.04 19.52
CA LEU A 7 0.38 -1.29 18.94
C LEU A 7 1.63 -2.12 19.21
N VAL A 8 1.43 -3.28 19.79
CA VAL A 8 2.48 -4.26 20.09
C VAL A 8 2.16 -5.58 19.40
N LYS A 9 3.19 -6.18 18.76
CA LYS A 9 3.09 -7.54 18.21
C LYS A 9 4.33 -8.36 18.52
N LYS A 10 4.10 -9.57 19.02
CA LYS A 10 5.14 -10.53 19.38
C LYS A 10 4.96 -11.85 18.61
N TYR A 11 6.06 -12.48 18.26
CA TYR A 11 6.12 -13.84 17.74
C TYR A 11 7.09 -14.65 18.63
N GLY A 12 6.54 -15.41 19.55
CA GLY A 12 7.32 -16.03 20.63
C GLY A 12 7.99 -14.97 21.49
N GLU A 13 9.30 -15.03 21.62
CA GLU A 13 10.09 -14.04 22.39
C GLU A 13 10.46 -12.79 21.57
N ASN A 14 10.25 -12.82 20.25
CA ASN A 14 10.61 -11.70 19.39
C ASN A 14 9.47 -10.66 19.33
N THR A 15 9.74 -9.45 19.79
CA THR A 15 8.82 -8.31 19.67
C THR A 15 9.08 -7.61 18.33
N VAL A 16 8.15 -7.79 17.38
CA VAL A 16 8.23 -7.21 16.03
C VAL A 16 7.70 -5.78 15.97
N LEU A 17 6.67 -5.46 16.76
CA LEU A 17 6.15 -4.10 16.92
C LEU A 17 6.16 -3.72 18.39
N LYS A 18 6.72 -2.56 18.75
CA LYS A 18 7.08 -2.19 20.12
C LYS A 18 6.34 -0.96 20.64
N ASP A 19 5.33 -0.46 20.14
CA ASP A 19 4.57 0.73 20.52
C ASP A 19 4.26 1.63 19.32
N VAL A 20 3.72 1.03 18.27
CA VAL A 20 3.40 1.77 17.05
C VAL A 20 2.12 2.56 17.25
N THR A 21 2.19 3.88 17.01
CA THR A 21 1.04 4.80 17.00
C THR A 21 1.00 5.55 15.68
N LEU A 22 -0.10 5.40 14.94
CA LEU A 22 -0.31 5.99 13.61
C LEU A 22 -1.81 6.20 13.38
N ASP A 23 -2.17 7.29 12.75
CA ASP A 23 -3.50 7.53 12.23
C ASP A 23 -3.48 7.82 10.73
N VAL A 24 -4.57 7.53 10.04
CA VAL A 24 -4.81 7.88 8.64
C VAL A 24 -6.16 8.56 8.54
N ALA A 25 -6.17 9.80 8.06
CA ALA A 25 -7.40 10.56 7.85
C ALA A 25 -8.18 10.04 6.62
N ASP A 26 -9.42 10.49 6.47
CA ASP A 26 -10.21 10.17 5.28
C ASP A 26 -9.63 10.91 4.07
N LYS A 27 -9.58 10.25 2.92
CA LYS A 27 -9.06 10.78 1.64
C LYS A 27 -7.57 11.19 1.69
N GLU A 28 -6.80 10.56 2.54
CA GLU A 28 -5.37 10.75 2.70
C GLU A 28 -4.61 9.58 2.09
N ILE A 29 -3.45 9.83 1.47
CA ILE A 29 -2.47 8.83 1.09
C ILE A 29 -1.35 8.83 2.14
N VAL A 30 -1.23 7.73 2.89
CA VAL A 30 -0.18 7.56 3.89
C VAL A 30 0.71 6.38 3.52
N ALA A 31 2.02 6.62 3.46
CA ALA A 31 3.00 5.56 3.27
C ALA A 31 3.68 5.16 4.59
N LEU A 32 3.80 3.87 4.80
CA LEU A 32 4.66 3.28 5.82
C LEU A 32 5.98 2.89 5.16
N LEU A 33 7.02 3.63 5.46
CA LEU A 33 8.38 3.47 4.91
C LEU A 33 9.27 2.72 5.89
N GLY A 34 10.15 1.88 5.38
CA GLY A 34 11.13 1.18 6.21
C GLY A 34 11.77 0.00 5.51
N PRO A 35 12.90 -0.51 6.02
CA PRO A 35 13.60 -1.64 5.42
C PRO A 35 12.80 -2.94 5.49
N SER A 36 13.27 -3.95 4.78
CA SER A 36 12.72 -5.30 4.91
C SER A 36 12.88 -5.79 6.36
N GLY A 37 11.83 -6.40 6.90
CA GLY A 37 11.82 -6.87 8.29
C GLY A 37 11.47 -5.82 9.35
N ALA A 38 11.27 -4.55 9.00
CA ALA A 38 10.90 -3.50 9.96
C ALA A 38 9.52 -3.69 10.62
N GLY A 39 8.65 -4.55 10.03
CA GLY A 39 7.31 -4.82 10.55
C GLY A 39 6.15 -4.33 9.67
N LYS A 40 6.42 -3.82 8.45
CA LYS A 40 5.40 -3.27 7.53
C LYS A 40 4.27 -4.27 7.25
N THR A 41 4.58 -5.46 6.78
CA THR A 41 3.59 -6.52 6.50
C THR A 41 2.86 -6.98 7.77
N THR A 42 3.52 -6.92 8.93
CA THR A 42 2.87 -7.21 10.23
C THR A 42 1.78 -6.18 10.53
N ILE A 43 2.01 -4.90 10.28
CA ILE A 43 1.00 -3.84 10.45
C ILE A 43 -0.17 -4.06 9.47
N ILE A 44 0.09 -4.39 8.21
CA ILE A 44 -0.97 -4.72 7.24
C ILE A 44 -1.81 -5.92 7.72
N ASN A 45 -1.18 -7.00 8.19
CA ASN A 45 -1.89 -8.17 8.70
C ASN A 45 -2.75 -7.87 9.95
N LEU A 46 -2.31 -6.95 10.78
CA LEU A 46 -3.07 -6.47 11.94
C LEU A 46 -4.25 -5.59 11.50
N LEU A 47 -4.05 -4.65 10.59
CA LEU A 47 -5.11 -3.79 10.03
C LEU A 47 -6.22 -4.58 9.33
N THR A 48 -5.85 -5.66 8.65
CA THR A 48 -6.79 -6.54 7.94
C THR A 48 -7.42 -7.60 8.82
N GLY A 49 -7.03 -7.67 10.10
CA GLY A 49 -7.53 -8.67 11.05
C GLY A 49 -7.05 -10.10 10.80
N MET A 50 -6.06 -10.30 9.93
CA MET A 50 -5.46 -11.62 9.66
C MET A 50 -4.73 -12.17 10.90
N ILE A 51 -4.19 -11.27 11.72
CA ILE A 51 -3.59 -11.59 13.03
C ILE A 51 -4.11 -10.62 14.08
N LYS A 52 -4.01 -11.01 15.37
CA LYS A 52 -4.41 -10.17 16.49
C LYS A 52 -3.19 -9.48 17.11
N PRO A 53 -3.35 -8.25 17.62
CA PRO A 53 -2.30 -7.58 18.39
C PRO A 53 -2.09 -8.27 19.75
N ASP A 54 -0.89 -8.10 20.31
CA ASP A 54 -0.56 -8.54 21.67
C ASP A 54 -0.71 -7.38 22.67
N GLY A 55 -0.82 -6.13 22.17
CA GLY A 55 -1.10 -4.94 22.96
C GLY A 55 -1.51 -3.77 22.06
N GLY A 56 -2.10 -2.75 22.68
CA GLY A 56 -2.60 -1.58 21.96
C GLY A 56 -3.96 -1.79 21.29
N GLU A 57 -4.37 -0.83 20.48
CA GLU A 57 -5.68 -0.79 19.83
C GLU A 57 -5.55 -0.46 18.34
N ILE A 58 -6.41 -1.09 17.54
CA ILE A 58 -6.59 -0.78 16.11
C ILE A 58 -8.08 -0.52 15.85
N GLN A 59 -8.36 0.61 15.26
CA GLN A 59 -9.67 0.95 14.74
C GLN A 59 -9.57 1.22 13.24
N VAL A 60 -10.39 0.52 12.45
CA VAL A 60 -10.56 0.76 11.02
C VAL A 60 -12.02 1.11 10.77
N ASP A 61 -12.27 2.32 10.30
CA ASP A 61 -13.61 2.86 10.06
C ASP A 61 -14.07 2.52 8.63
N ALA A 62 -14.02 1.22 8.31
CA ALA A 62 -14.49 0.64 7.06
C ALA A 62 -14.89 -0.81 7.30
N THR A 63 -15.96 -1.24 6.65
CA THR A 63 -16.36 -2.65 6.64
C THR A 63 -15.44 -3.47 5.72
N PRO A 64 -15.33 -4.79 5.89
CA PRO A 64 -14.49 -5.61 4.99
C PRO A 64 -14.83 -5.48 3.49
N ARG A 65 -16.07 -5.12 3.15
CA ARG A 65 -16.50 -4.88 1.76
C ARG A 65 -16.07 -3.51 1.21
N GLU A 66 -15.64 -2.62 2.07
CA GLU A 66 -15.17 -1.28 1.71
C GLU A 66 -13.64 -1.19 1.70
N VAL A 67 -12.93 -2.30 2.00
CA VAL A 67 -11.47 -2.36 2.05
C VAL A 67 -10.92 -3.10 0.84
N GLY A 68 -10.23 -2.39 -0.05
CA GLY A 68 -9.42 -2.97 -1.12
C GLY A 68 -8.06 -3.38 -0.60
N LEU A 69 -7.69 -4.65 -0.79
CA LEU A 69 -6.44 -5.20 -0.26
C LEU A 69 -5.57 -5.73 -1.39
N MET A 70 -4.33 -5.23 -1.45
CA MET A 70 -3.28 -5.77 -2.30
C MET A 70 -2.10 -6.20 -1.44
N LEU A 71 -1.84 -7.50 -1.40
CA LEU A 71 -0.67 -8.10 -0.75
C LEU A 71 0.31 -8.59 -1.82
N ASP A 72 1.57 -8.75 -1.44
CA ASP A 72 2.62 -9.28 -2.33
C ASP A 72 2.28 -10.69 -2.87
N VAL A 73 1.55 -11.50 -2.09
CA VAL A 73 1.17 -12.87 -2.47
C VAL A 73 -0.33 -13.09 -2.31
N GLY A 74 -0.95 -13.62 -3.35
CA GLY A 74 -2.29 -14.20 -3.27
C GLY A 74 -3.42 -13.39 -3.92
N GLY A 75 -4.57 -14.07 -4.03
CA GLY A 75 -5.81 -13.50 -4.55
C GLY A 75 -5.95 -13.46 -6.07
N ILE A 76 -4.97 -13.97 -6.82
CA ILE A 76 -5.04 -14.17 -8.27
C ILE A 76 -5.11 -15.67 -8.56
N TYR A 77 -6.08 -16.08 -9.36
CA TYR A 77 -6.25 -17.46 -9.81
C TYR A 77 -5.40 -17.69 -11.06
N SER A 78 -4.31 -18.43 -10.91
CA SER A 78 -3.30 -18.60 -11.96
C SER A 78 -3.81 -19.24 -13.25
N HIS A 79 -4.83 -20.09 -13.16
CA HIS A 79 -5.45 -20.79 -14.30
C HIS A 79 -6.54 -19.97 -15.02
N LEU A 80 -6.97 -18.85 -14.45
CA LEU A 80 -7.88 -17.90 -15.08
C LEU A 80 -7.09 -16.82 -15.81
N ASN A 81 -7.66 -16.27 -16.90
CA ASN A 81 -7.10 -15.08 -17.54
C ASN A 81 -7.40 -13.82 -16.71
N CYS A 82 -6.81 -12.66 -17.10
CA CYS A 82 -6.96 -11.39 -16.38
C CYS A 82 -8.44 -10.99 -16.24
N LEU A 83 -9.20 -11.07 -17.32
CA LEU A 83 -10.61 -10.69 -17.34
C LEU A 83 -11.47 -11.64 -16.49
N GLU A 84 -11.23 -12.93 -16.54
CA GLU A 84 -11.93 -13.94 -15.73
C GLU A 84 -11.65 -13.73 -14.23
N ASN A 85 -10.40 -13.42 -13.87
CA ASN A 85 -10.05 -13.07 -12.50
C ASN A 85 -10.90 -11.91 -11.99
N LEU A 86 -10.99 -10.81 -12.74
CA LEU A 86 -11.77 -9.65 -12.32
C LEU A 86 -13.27 -9.89 -12.37
N ASN A 87 -13.78 -10.65 -13.37
CA ASN A 87 -15.20 -10.99 -13.46
C ASN A 87 -15.68 -11.80 -12.26
N LEU A 88 -14.82 -12.62 -11.65
CA LEU A 88 -15.15 -13.32 -10.41
C LEU A 88 -15.48 -12.32 -9.30
N TYR A 89 -14.63 -11.32 -9.10
CA TYR A 89 -14.84 -10.27 -8.09
C TYR A 89 -16.01 -9.36 -8.45
N ALA A 90 -16.17 -8.98 -9.72
CA ALA A 90 -17.33 -8.21 -10.17
C ALA A 90 -18.65 -8.90 -9.79
N ARG A 91 -18.74 -10.22 -10.01
CA ARG A 91 -19.93 -11.02 -9.61
C ARG A 91 -20.14 -11.05 -8.10
N ILE A 92 -19.07 -11.25 -7.30
CA ILE A 92 -19.15 -11.27 -5.82
C ILE A 92 -19.68 -9.94 -5.28
N TYR A 93 -19.29 -8.83 -5.89
CA TYR A 93 -19.71 -7.49 -5.48
C TYR A 93 -20.96 -6.99 -6.22
N GLY A 94 -21.57 -7.79 -7.10
CA GLY A 94 -22.78 -7.42 -7.85
C GLY A 94 -22.55 -6.31 -8.88
N LEU A 95 -21.33 -6.22 -9.43
CA LEU A 95 -20.95 -5.20 -10.42
C LEU A 95 -21.21 -5.69 -11.85
N PRO A 96 -21.44 -4.77 -12.81
CA PRO A 96 -21.52 -5.15 -14.23
C PRO A 96 -20.17 -5.66 -14.71
N THR A 97 -20.18 -6.63 -15.67
CA THR A 97 -18.96 -7.22 -16.22
C THR A 97 -18.11 -6.22 -17.03
N SER A 98 -18.71 -5.12 -17.53
CA SER A 98 -17.97 -4.01 -18.16
C SER A 98 -16.94 -3.41 -17.21
N ARG A 99 -17.21 -3.38 -15.90
CA ARG A 99 -16.31 -2.85 -14.88
C ARG A 99 -14.96 -3.55 -14.89
N SER A 100 -14.93 -4.85 -15.17
CA SER A 100 -13.67 -5.63 -15.23
C SER A 100 -12.74 -5.11 -16.33
N MET A 101 -13.28 -4.74 -17.50
CA MET A 101 -12.47 -4.22 -18.60
C MET A 101 -12.01 -2.79 -18.31
N GLU A 102 -12.88 -1.93 -17.79
CA GLU A 102 -12.54 -0.56 -17.38
C GLU A 102 -11.35 -0.55 -16.39
N VAL A 103 -11.36 -1.46 -15.43
CA VAL A 103 -10.28 -1.55 -14.44
C VAL A 103 -9.01 -2.13 -15.05
N LEU A 104 -9.10 -3.12 -15.97
CA LEU A 104 -7.92 -3.60 -16.71
C LEU A 104 -7.27 -2.50 -17.54
N GLU A 105 -8.07 -1.63 -18.16
CA GLU A 105 -7.58 -0.46 -18.89
C GLU A 105 -6.85 0.51 -17.94
N SER A 106 -7.42 0.79 -16.78
CA SER A 106 -6.82 1.74 -15.81
C SER A 106 -5.47 1.29 -15.26
N VAL A 107 -5.20 -0.03 -15.21
CA VAL A 107 -3.91 -0.59 -14.80
C VAL A 107 -3.02 -1.00 -15.98
N GLY A 108 -3.39 -0.66 -17.22
CA GLY A 108 -2.61 -0.95 -18.45
C GLY A 108 -2.51 -2.44 -18.77
N LEU A 109 -3.58 -3.23 -18.54
CA LEU A 109 -3.67 -4.66 -18.83
C LEU A 109 -4.75 -5.02 -19.86
N ALA A 110 -5.34 -4.04 -20.55
CA ALA A 110 -6.41 -4.26 -21.51
C ALA A 110 -6.01 -5.25 -22.62
N ASP A 111 -4.83 -5.05 -23.24
CA ASP A 111 -4.30 -5.92 -24.31
C ASP A 111 -3.98 -7.34 -23.82
N SER A 112 -3.84 -7.53 -22.51
CA SER A 112 -3.54 -8.80 -21.85
C SER A 112 -4.78 -9.43 -21.19
N ALA A 113 -5.98 -8.90 -21.42
CA ALA A 113 -7.22 -9.33 -20.77
C ALA A 113 -7.49 -10.85 -20.88
N LYS A 114 -7.12 -11.46 -22.02
CA LYS A 114 -7.30 -12.89 -22.30
C LYS A 114 -6.09 -13.76 -21.96
N LYS A 115 -4.99 -13.17 -21.46
CA LYS A 115 -3.77 -13.88 -21.09
C LYS A 115 -3.96 -14.55 -19.73
N ALA A 116 -3.59 -15.84 -19.61
CA ALA A 116 -3.66 -16.56 -18.34
C ALA A 116 -2.74 -15.89 -17.29
N ALA A 117 -3.20 -15.83 -16.04
CA ALA A 117 -2.44 -15.19 -14.98
C ALA A 117 -1.10 -15.90 -14.70
N SER A 118 -1.01 -17.21 -14.96
CA SER A 118 0.25 -17.97 -14.90
C SER A 118 1.30 -17.55 -15.92
N GLU A 119 0.90 -16.85 -16.99
CA GLU A 119 1.79 -16.38 -18.07
C GLU A 119 2.21 -14.91 -17.90
N LEU A 120 1.71 -14.24 -16.87
CA LEU A 120 2.01 -12.84 -16.61
C LEU A 120 3.42 -12.68 -16.03
N SER A 121 4.08 -11.59 -16.40
CA SER A 121 5.29 -11.16 -15.69
C SER A 121 4.93 -10.74 -14.25
N ARG A 122 5.95 -10.63 -13.39
CA ARG A 122 5.75 -10.18 -12.00
C ARG A 122 5.04 -8.82 -11.93
N GLY A 123 5.47 -7.84 -12.74
CA GLY A 123 4.82 -6.52 -12.81
C GLY A 123 3.39 -6.58 -13.34
N MET A 124 3.08 -7.45 -14.32
CA MET A 124 1.70 -7.64 -14.78
C MET A 124 0.82 -8.27 -13.70
N ASN A 125 1.31 -9.25 -12.95
CA ASN A 125 0.61 -9.84 -11.81
C ASN A 125 0.34 -8.81 -10.72
N GLN A 126 1.30 -7.94 -10.45
CA GLN A 126 1.15 -6.85 -9.48
C GLN A 126 0.04 -5.89 -9.90
N ARG A 127 0.01 -5.47 -11.18
CA ARG A 127 -1.07 -4.63 -11.73
C ARG A 127 -2.44 -5.33 -11.70
N LEU A 128 -2.50 -6.63 -11.95
CA LEU A 128 -3.73 -7.40 -11.83
C LEU A 128 -4.21 -7.50 -10.37
N SER A 129 -3.29 -7.61 -9.42
CA SER A 129 -3.59 -7.58 -7.97
C SER A 129 -4.16 -6.22 -7.54
N LEU A 130 -3.59 -5.12 -8.06
CA LEU A 130 -4.15 -3.79 -7.85
C LEU A 130 -5.55 -3.66 -8.48
N ALA A 131 -5.71 -4.11 -9.73
CA ALA A 131 -7.02 -4.12 -10.42
C ALA A 131 -8.10 -4.83 -9.59
N ARG A 132 -7.76 -5.97 -9.02
CA ARG A 132 -8.64 -6.71 -8.10
C ARG A 132 -8.98 -5.89 -6.85
N ALA A 133 -8.03 -5.18 -6.27
CA ALA A 133 -8.23 -4.40 -5.06
C ALA A 133 -9.15 -3.19 -5.30
N ILE A 134 -9.16 -2.61 -6.52
CA ILE A 134 -9.92 -1.39 -6.83
C ILE A 134 -11.24 -1.61 -7.57
N ILE A 135 -11.54 -2.85 -8.01
CA ILE A 135 -12.68 -3.11 -8.92
C ILE A 135 -14.03 -2.65 -8.34
N TYR A 136 -14.22 -2.75 -7.04
CA TYR A 136 -15.45 -2.37 -6.35
C TYR A 136 -15.42 -0.97 -5.72
N SER A 137 -14.46 -0.12 -6.12
CA SER A 137 -14.32 1.26 -5.65
C SER A 137 -14.32 1.35 -4.12
N PRO A 138 -13.35 0.73 -3.44
CA PRO A 138 -13.30 0.70 -1.98
C PRO A 138 -13.08 2.09 -1.38
N LYS A 139 -13.55 2.29 -0.14
CA LYS A 139 -13.28 3.51 0.63
C LYS A 139 -11.86 3.55 1.18
N LEU A 140 -11.31 2.38 1.50
CA LEU A 140 -9.96 2.21 2.02
C LEU A 140 -9.18 1.23 1.14
N LEU A 141 -8.02 1.66 0.67
CA LEU A 141 -7.05 0.80 0.00
C LEU A 141 -5.88 0.53 0.94
N ILE A 142 -5.54 -0.75 1.11
CA ILE A 142 -4.33 -1.20 1.83
C ILE A 142 -3.45 -1.94 0.82
N LEU A 143 -2.29 -1.36 0.52
CA LEU A 143 -1.41 -1.80 -0.58
C LEU A 143 -0.02 -2.13 -0.04
N ASP A 144 0.44 -3.36 -0.26
CA ASP A 144 1.80 -3.78 0.09
C ASP A 144 2.71 -3.67 -1.14
N GLU A 145 3.64 -2.71 -1.12
CA GLU A 145 4.64 -2.45 -2.17
C GLU A 145 4.03 -2.35 -3.60
N PRO A 146 3.06 -1.45 -3.87
CA PRO A 146 2.24 -1.49 -5.09
C PRO A 146 3.02 -1.30 -6.40
N THR A 147 4.23 -0.76 -6.36
CA THR A 147 5.04 -0.42 -7.54
C THR A 147 6.38 -1.16 -7.60
N SER A 148 6.74 -1.97 -6.59
CA SER A 148 8.09 -2.55 -6.41
C SER A 148 8.59 -3.42 -7.58
N ALA A 149 7.70 -4.01 -8.38
CA ALA A 149 8.04 -4.87 -9.52
C ALA A 149 7.79 -4.20 -10.88
N LEU A 150 7.56 -2.88 -10.90
CA LEU A 150 7.23 -2.12 -12.09
C LEU A 150 8.44 -1.35 -12.61
N ASP A 151 8.50 -1.17 -13.93
CA ASP A 151 9.41 -0.21 -14.53
C ASP A 151 8.99 1.23 -14.18
N PRO A 152 9.90 2.22 -14.23
CA PRO A 152 9.62 3.59 -13.79
C PRO A 152 8.41 4.23 -14.49
N GLY A 153 8.19 3.96 -15.78
CA GLY A 153 7.07 4.50 -16.54
C GLY A 153 5.73 3.94 -16.07
N THR A 154 5.66 2.61 -15.92
CA THR A 154 4.47 1.94 -15.39
C THR A 154 4.22 2.32 -13.93
N GLY A 155 5.27 2.40 -13.10
CA GLY A 155 5.16 2.86 -11.71
C GLY A 155 4.53 4.24 -11.60
N LYS A 156 4.97 5.20 -12.44
CA LYS A 156 4.37 6.54 -12.51
C LYS A 156 2.88 6.50 -12.85
N SER A 157 2.48 5.72 -13.85
CA SER A 157 1.06 5.59 -14.21
C SER A 157 0.21 4.99 -13.08
N ILE A 158 0.77 4.09 -12.28
CA ILE A 158 0.09 3.57 -11.09
C ILE A 158 -0.02 4.64 -9.99
N CYS A 159 1.01 5.45 -9.77
CA CYS A 159 0.92 6.58 -8.82
C CYS A 159 -0.18 7.57 -9.24
N GLU A 160 -0.25 7.94 -10.52
CA GLU A 160 -1.31 8.79 -11.07
C GLU A 160 -2.71 8.17 -10.88
N LEU A 161 -2.84 6.84 -11.01
CA LEU A 161 -4.08 6.13 -10.72
C LEU A 161 -4.44 6.21 -9.23
N LEU A 162 -3.47 6.04 -8.32
CA LEU A 162 -3.70 6.14 -6.87
C LEU A 162 -4.13 7.57 -6.46
N GLU A 163 -3.50 8.60 -7.03
CA GLU A 163 -3.90 10.00 -6.83
C GLU A 163 -5.35 10.22 -7.25
N LYS A 164 -5.73 9.73 -8.44
CA LYS A 164 -7.10 9.81 -8.92
C LYS A 164 -8.10 9.10 -8.01
N LEU A 165 -7.76 7.90 -7.52
CA LEU A 165 -8.62 7.17 -6.58
C LEU A 165 -8.81 7.93 -5.27
N ARG A 166 -7.77 8.62 -4.76
CA ARG A 166 -7.88 9.50 -3.60
C ARG A 166 -8.79 10.70 -3.89
N GLU A 167 -8.65 11.35 -5.04
CA GLU A 167 -9.53 12.45 -5.47
C GLU A 167 -10.99 12.00 -5.57
N ASP A 168 -11.23 10.78 -6.06
CA ASP A 168 -12.54 10.14 -6.11
C ASP A 168 -13.08 9.73 -4.71
N GLY A 169 -12.29 9.93 -3.66
CA GLY A 169 -12.70 9.80 -2.26
C GLY A 169 -12.15 8.60 -1.51
N ALA A 170 -11.27 7.80 -2.11
CA ALA A 170 -10.60 6.71 -1.42
C ALA A 170 -9.55 7.21 -0.43
N THR A 171 -9.37 6.49 0.68
CA THR A 171 -8.23 6.62 1.59
C THR A 171 -7.23 5.53 1.24
N ILE A 172 -5.95 5.84 1.20
CA ILE A 172 -4.91 4.89 0.78
C ILE A 172 -3.85 4.78 1.86
N PHE A 173 -3.66 3.57 2.36
CA PHE A 173 -2.52 3.20 3.20
C PHE A 173 -1.63 2.25 2.41
N LEU A 174 -0.39 2.61 2.19
CA LEU A 174 0.54 1.77 1.45
C LEU A 174 1.85 1.55 2.20
N THR A 175 2.52 0.45 1.90
CA THR A 175 3.91 0.25 2.27
C THR A 175 4.79 0.42 1.05
N THR A 176 5.96 0.99 1.22
CA THR A 176 6.99 1.05 0.19
C THR A 176 8.37 1.21 0.80
N HIS A 177 9.40 0.87 0.05
CA HIS A 177 10.78 1.25 0.33
C HIS A 177 11.27 2.33 -0.65
N ASN A 178 10.44 2.72 -1.62
CA ASN A 178 10.75 3.76 -2.60
C ASN A 178 10.44 5.16 -2.02
N MET A 179 11.46 5.83 -1.53
CA MET A 179 11.35 7.15 -0.91
C MET A 179 10.95 8.24 -1.89
N ASP A 180 11.43 8.18 -3.14
CA ASP A 180 11.11 9.16 -4.18
C ASP A 180 9.63 9.09 -4.59
N GLU A 181 9.07 7.88 -4.60
CA GLU A 181 7.66 7.68 -4.85
C GLU A 181 6.81 8.23 -3.71
N ALA A 182 7.17 7.90 -2.47
CA ALA A 182 6.46 8.39 -1.30
C ALA A 182 6.52 9.92 -1.20
N LEU A 183 7.64 10.54 -1.56
CA LEU A 183 7.81 11.99 -1.58
C LEU A 183 6.85 12.69 -2.54
N LYS A 184 6.51 12.04 -3.67
CA LYS A 184 5.66 12.63 -4.72
C LYS A 184 4.18 12.31 -4.54
N LEU A 185 3.88 11.11 -4.02
CA LEU A 185 2.52 10.57 -3.98
C LEU A 185 1.82 10.83 -2.66
N CYS A 186 2.55 10.82 -1.54
CA CYS A 186 1.93 10.71 -0.23
C CYS A 186 1.72 12.06 0.45
N ASP A 187 0.56 12.23 1.07
CA ASP A 187 0.26 13.39 1.92
C ASP A 187 1.08 13.31 3.24
N ARG A 188 1.27 12.08 3.75
CA ARG A 188 2.08 11.82 4.94
C ARG A 188 2.87 10.52 4.80
N VAL A 189 4.00 10.48 5.49
CA VAL A 189 4.82 9.27 5.63
C VAL A 189 5.06 8.95 7.10
N ALA A 190 5.18 7.66 7.41
CA ALA A 190 5.64 7.16 8.70
C ALA A 190 6.88 6.29 8.48
N LEU A 191 7.98 6.64 9.13
CA LEU A 191 9.25 5.94 9.02
C LEU A 191 9.32 4.86 10.09
N LEU A 192 9.24 3.60 9.68
CA LEU A 192 9.26 2.42 10.56
C LEU A 192 10.67 1.82 10.59
N HIS A 193 11.24 1.72 11.78
CA HIS A 193 12.53 1.07 12.01
C HIS A 193 12.46 0.19 13.26
N GLU A 194 12.92 -1.05 13.18
CA GLU A 194 12.95 -2.02 14.28
C GLU A 194 11.67 -2.12 15.11
N GLY A 195 10.52 -2.01 14.44
CA GLY A 195 9.20 -2.13 15.06
C GLY A 195 8.69 -0.85 15.73
N GLU A 196 9.32 0.30 15.52
CA GLU A 196 8.93 1.60 16.06
C GLU A 196 8.78 2.65 14.94
N ILE A 197 7.82 3.57 15.06
CA ILE A 197 7.76 4.74 14.20
C ILE A 197 8.74 5.79 14.74
N VAL A 198 9.87 5.94 14.03
CA VAL A 198 10.93 6.88 14.44
C VAL A 198 10.59 8.33 14.09
N LYS A 199 9.78 8.54 13.05
CA LYS A 199 9.26 9.85 12.64
C LYS A 199 8.04 9.68 11.74
N GLN A 200 7.13 10.66 11.75
CA GLN A 200 6.02 10.75 10.81
C GLN A 200 5.70 12.21 10.52
N GLY A 201 5.22 12.50 9.32
CA GLY A 201 4.88 13.86 8.91
C GLY A 201 4.67 13.97 7.40
N GLU A 202 4.46 15.20 6.96
CA GLU A 202 4.42 15.55 5.54
C GLU A 202 5.82 15.36 4.94
N PRO A 203 5.97 14.68 3.77
CA PRO A 203 7.28 14.28 3.25
C PRO A 203 8.28 15.42 3.04
N VAL A 204 7.83 16.52 2.42
CA VAL A 204 8.71 17.68 2.14
C VAL A 204 9.11 18.37 3.41
N ALA A 205 8.19 18.57 4.37
CA ALA A 205 8.47 19.16 5.66
C ALA A 205 9.51 18.35 6.47
N LEU A 206 9.42 17.01 6.40
CA LEU A 206 10.44 16.15 7.01
C LEU A 206 11.81 16.33 6.34
N CYS A 207 11.86 16.45 5.01
CA CYS A 207 13.11 16.71 4.30
C CYS A 207 13.70 18.08 4.67
N GLU A 208 12.89 19.11 4.82
CA GLU A 208 13.33 20.44 5.26
C GLU A 208 13.88 20.41 6.68
N GLU A 209 13.21 19.72 7.60
CA GLU A 209 13.64 19.59 8.99
C GLU A 209 15.03 18.95 9.12
N TYR A 210 15.32 17.90 8.33
CA TYR A 210 16.56 17.12 8.45
C TYR A 210 17.60 17.42 7.38
N ASN A 211 17.25 18.06 6.28
CA ASN A 211 18.12 18.29 5.12
C ASN A 211 18.05 19.73 4.59
N ALA A 212 17.84 20.72 5.43
CA ALA A 212 17.67 22.12 5.07
C ALA A 212 18.78 22.71 4.16
N LEU A 213 19.91 22.03 4.02
CA LEU A 213 21.05 22.44 3.16
C LEU A 213 21.04 21.76 1.77
N ARG A 214 20.10 20.87 1.46
CA ARG A 214 19.99 20.22 0.15
C ARG A 214 18.99 20.93 -0.74
N THR A 215 19.32 21.05 -2.02
CA THR A 215 18.47 21.69 -3.05
C THR A 215 17.30 20.80 -3.50
N VAL A 216 17.31 19.51 -3.17
CA VAL A 216 16.26 18.53 -3.52
C VAL A 216 15.87 17.77 -2.27
N PRO A 217 14.56 17.65 -1.96
CA PRO A 217 14.06 16.82 -0.87
C PRO A 217 14.54 15.36 -0.99
N ASP A 218 14.96 14.76 0.13
CA ASP A 218 15.60 13.44 0.16
C ASP A 218 15.24 12.69 1.45
N LEU A 219 14.16 11.92 1.41
CA LEU A 219 13.68 11.11 2.53
C LEU A 219 14.67 9.99 2.91
N GLU A 220 15.47 9.47 1.98
CA GLU A 220 16.50 8.48 2.29
C GLU A 220 17.54 9.04 3.27
N SER A 221 17.95 10.28 3.05
CA SER A 221 18.85 10.97 3.98
C SER A 221 18.20 11.23 5.35
N VAL A 222 16.91 11.55 5.40
CA VAL A 222 16.17 11.67 6.68
C VAL A 222 16.18 10.34 7.42
N PHE A 223 15.84 9.25 6.73
CA PHE A 223 15.82 7.92 7.32
C PHE A 223 17.22 7.50 7.82
N LEU A 224 18.27 7.74 7.01
CA LEU A 224 19.65 7.45 7.40
C LEU A 224 20.10 8.23 8.64
N GLN A 225 19.73 9.51 8.75
CA GLN A 225 20.07 10.33 9.93
C GLN A 225 19.38 9.83 11.19
N LEU A 226 18.13 9.36 11.09
CA LEU A 226 17.34 8.89 12.24
C LEU A 226 17.75 7.49 12.71
N THR A 227 18.16 6.62 11.79
CA THR A 227 18.35 5.21 12.08
C THR A 227 19.79 4.70 11.93
N GLY A 228 20.64 5.45 11.23
CA GLY A 228 21.98 5.01 10.86
C GLY A 228 22.03 3.93 9.77
N VAL A 229 20.89 3.56 9.17
CA VAL A 229 20.76 2.48 8.17
C VAL A 229 20.34 3.05 6.82
N LYS A 230 20.98 2.60 5.73
CA LYS A 230 20.50 2.84 4.36
C LYS A 230 19.36 1.85 4.01
N LEU A 231 18.39 2.36 3.26
CA LEU A 231 17.29 1.54 2.71
C LEU A 231 17.68 0.83 1.43
#